data_1af468fae2379a45aab6b15262665239
#
_entry.id   1af468fae2379a45aab6b15262665239
#
_cell.length_a   1.000
_cell.length_b   1.000
_cell.length_c   1.000
_cell.angle_alpha   90.00
_cell.angle_beta   90.00
_cell.angle_gamma   90.00
#
_symmetry.space_group_name_H-M   'P 1'
#
loop_
_entity.id
_entity.type
_entity.pdbx_description
1 polymer ?
#
loop_
_entity_poly.entity_id
_entity_poly.type
_entity_poly.pdbx_seq_one_letter_code
_entity_poly.pdbx_strand_id
1 'polypeptide(L)' 'MAMPQRDKTIEAIKRLDALLEYAVVHGDEAEAERIRAELRKLAEDV' A
#
# COMPACT_ATOMS: atom_id res chain seq x y z
N MET A 1 -11.09 22.22 9.84
CA MET A 1 -9.97 22.25 8.95
C MET A 1 -9.90 20.98 8.13
N ALA A 2 -9.73 21.12 6.84
CA ALA A 2 -9.75 19.96 5.97
C ALA A 2 -8.49 19.12 6.14
N MET A 3 -8.70 17.82 6.28
CA MET A 3 -7.57 16.89 6.34
C MET A 3 -6.92 16.81 4.97
N PRO A 4 -5.60 16.94 4.89
CA PRO A 4 -4.93 16.79 3.61
C PRO A 4 -5.06 15.35 3.14
N GLN A 5 -5.21 15.21 1.83
CA GLN A 5 -5.28 13.87 1.23
C GLN A 5 -4.05 13.04 1.55
N ARG A 6 -2.97 13.73 1.87
CA ARG A 6 -1.73 13.07 2.21
C ARG A 6 -1.88 12.09 3.37
N ASP A 7 -2.69 12.46 4.36
CA ASP A 7 -2.90 11.58 5.51
C ASP A 7 -3.59 10.29 5.10
N LYS A 8 -4.58 10.40 4.23
CA LYS A 8 -5.29 9.22 3.75
C LYS A 8 -4.36 8.33 2.93
N THR A 9 -3.49 8.97 2.15
CA THR A 9 -2.54 8.22 1.33
C THR A 9 -1.55 7.47 2.21
N ILE A 10 -1.06 8.13 3.26
CA ILE A 10 -0.13 7.49 4.18
C ILE A 10 -0.78 6.31 4.88
N GLU A 11 -2.03 6.44 5.28
CA GLU A 11 -2.74 5.35 5.92
C GLU A 11 -2.93 4.18 4.97
N ALA A 12 -3.26 4.48 3.72
CA ALA A 12 -3.41 3.45 2.71
C ALA A 12 -2.10 2.72 2.48
N ILE A 13 -1.00 3.46 2.43
CA ILE A 13 0.31 2.86 2.25
C ILE A 13 0.66 1.94 3.40
N LYS A 14 0.39 2.37 4.62
CA LYS A 14 0.66 1.55 5.79
C LYS A 14 -0.14 0.26 5.76
N ARG A 15 -1.41 0.37 5.37
CA ARG A 15 -2.28 -0.80 5.30
C ARG A 15 -1.82 -1.77 4.23
N LEU A 16 -1.47 -1.23 3.06
CA LEU A 16 -0.97 -2.07 1.98
C LEU A 16 0.36 -2.72 2.34
N ASP A 17 1.19 -1.99 3.06
CA ASP A 17 2.48 -2.51 3.50
C ASP A 17 2.29 -3.73 4.39
N ALA A 18 1.33 -3.65 5.30
CA ALA A 18 1.02 -4.77 6.17
C ALA A 18 0.49 -5.96 5.38
N LEU A 19 -0.35 -5.70 4.39
CA LEU A 19 -0.87 -6.76 3.53
C LEU A 19 0.23 -7.37 2.69
N LEU A 20 1.18 -6.56 2.24
CA LEU A 20 2.30 -7.05 1.47
C LEU A 20 3.14 -8.01 2.31
N GLU A 21 3.41 -7.64 3.54
CA GLU A 21 4.17 -8.49 4.43
C GLU A 21 3.46 -9.82 4.65
N TYR A 22 2.15 -9.75 4.84
CA TYR A 22 1.34 -10.95 5.00
C TYR A 22 1.45 -11.86 3.78
N ALA A 23 1.34 -11.26 2.60
CA ALA A 23 1.41 -12.02 1.36
C ALA A 23 2.78 -12.68 1.19
N VAL A 24 3.83 -11.94 1.53
CA VAL A 24 5.19 -12.47 1.41
C VAL A 24 5.40 -13.64 2.36
N VAL A 25 4.94 -13.50 3.59
CA VAL A 25 5.09 -14.54 4.60
C VAL A 25 4.36 -15.81 4.17
N HIS A 26 3.21 -15.66 3.53
CA HIS A 26 2.42 -16.80 3.09
C HIS A 26 2.82 -17.30 1.70
N GLY A 27 3.79 -16.67 1.09
CA GLY A 27 4.26 -17.11 -0.21
C GLY A 27 3.32 -16.78 -1.35
N ASP A 28 2.45 -15.79 -1.16
CA ASP A 28 1.49 -15.40 -2.18
C ASP A 28 2.10 -14.33 -3.07
N GLU A 29 2.89 -14.74 -4.04
CA GLU A 29 3.62 -13.81 -4.88
C GLU A 29 2.71 -12.97 -5.76
N ALA A 30 1.63 -13.56 -6.24
CA ALA A 30 0.69 -12.82 -7.09
C ALA A 30 0.08 -11.64 -6.33
N GLU A 31 -0.31 -11.89 -5.09
CA GLU A 31 -0.89 -10.86 -4.26
C GLU A 31 0.17 -9.81 -3.89
N ALA A 32 1.37 -10.28 -3.61
CA ALA A 32 2.46 -9.36 -3.27
C ALA A 32 2.74 -8.40 -4.42
N GLU A 33 2.74 -8.91 -5.65
CA GLU A 33 2.98 -8.07 -6.81
C GLU A 33 1.87 -7.05 -7.00
N ARG A 34 0.64 -7.47 -6.78
CA ARG A 34 -0.51 -6.58 -6.91
C ARG A 34 -0.40 -5.45 -5.88
N ILE A 35 -0.04 -5.79 -4.66
CA ILE A 35 0.07 -4.80 -3.60
C ILE A 35 1.22 -3.83 -3.90
N ARG A 36 2.32 -4.33 -4.44
CA ARG A 36 3.43 -3.48 -4.82
C ARG A 36 3.03 -2.48 -5.90
N ALA A 37 2.24 -2.93 -6.86
CA ALA A 37 1.75 -2.04 -7.90
C ALA A 37 0.87 -0.95 -7.32
N GLU A 38 0.03 -1.30 -6.36
CA GLU A 38 -0.81 -0.33 -5.68
C GLU A 38 0.02 0.68 -4.92
N LEU A 39 1.03 0.20 -4.21
CA LEU A 39 1.91 1.08 -3.45
C LEU A 39 2.64 2.06 -4.36
N ARG A 40 3.10 1.57 -5.50
CA ARG A 40 3.78 2.44 -6.46
C ARG A 40 2.85 3.51 -6.97
N LYS A 41 1.61 3.14 -7.24
CA LYS A 41 0.62 4.07 -7.73
C LYS A 41 0.36 5.18 -6.71
N LEU A 42 0.23 4.79 -5.45
CA LEU A 42 0.01 5.76 -4.39
C LEU A 42 1.21 6.68 -4.21
N ALA A 43 2.41 6.13 -4.35
CA ALA A 43 3.62 6.92 -4.23
C ALA A 43 3.73 7.96 -5.33
N GLU A 44 3.26 7.63 -6.53
CA GLU A 44 3.27 8.57 -7.63
C GLU A 44 2.29 9.70 -7.43
N ASP A 45 1.24 9.44 -6.70
CA ASP A 45 0.17 10.41 -6.48
C ASP A 45 0.54 11.44 -5.41
N VAL A 46 1.59 11.20 -4.68
CA VAL A 46 2.05 12.10 -3.61
C VAL A 46 3.11 13.13 -4.10
#